data_3788e9c7d1aa370462aa873348aa75c5
#
_entry.id   3788e9c7d1aa370462aa873348aa75c5
#
_cell.length_a   1.000
_cell.length_b   1.000
_cell.length_c   1.000
_cell.angle_alpha   90.00
_cell.angle_beta   90.00
_cell.angle_gamma   90.00
#
_symmetry.space_group_name_H-M   'P 1'
#
loop_
_entity.id
_entity.type
_entity.pdbx_description
1 polymer ?
#
loop_
_entity_poly.entity_id
_entity_poly.type
_entity_poly.pdbx_seq_one_letter_code
_entity_poly.pdbx_strand_id
1 'polypeptide(L)'
;SIFDPGNEIEIKLGYDQKYTLVFQGVILKHSISVKEGYQSNKARSQVVIECVDKAVMLKNSFTNTIYKEKTDSQIISNLVNQVSGLSSTIETTTYEHTVLPKYNVDDWSYILERAKYNGLLVLNSNNKITVKNPTISEVSPAVTLLNGAGTLSFEAHLNSINQFDSINLQSRDSFNDEDFSKIGSEPNEIVTNLFNTAKKVSVKSSPTEVEINLPQDMDTNELKVIADSLTKMSRLQRVSGKVKFKGVLEVDLDSVVSLSGFGNRFDGNVYVSGVSHEIQ
;
A
#
# COMPACT_ATOMS: atom_id res chain seq x y z
N SER A 1 -14.19 24.69 19.94
CA SER A 1 -14.50 24.90 18.50
C SER A 1 -14.74 23.53 17.85
N ILE A 2 -15.54 23.49 16.79
CA ILE A 2 -15.80 22.26 16.03
C ILE A 2 -14.51 21.77 15.36
N PHE A 3 -13.62 22.69 15.02
CA PHE A 3 -12.37 22.40 14.29
C PHE A 3 -11.12 22.36 15.18
N ASP A 4 -11.27 22.02 16.44
CA ASP A 4 -10.11 21.88 17.33
C ASP A 4 -9.33 20.59 16.99
N PRO A 5 -7.98 20.65 17.00
CA PRO A 5 -7.16 19.44 16.82
C PRO A 5 -7.56 18.34 17.82
N GLY A 6 -7.65 17.12 17.33
CA GLY A 6 -8.10 15.95 18.07
C GLY A 6 -9.57 15.60 17.89
N ASN A 7 -10.40 16.52 17.35
CA ASN A 7 -11.80 16.20 17.05
C ASN A 7 -11.91 15.26 15.85
N GLU A 8 -12.92 14.38 15.88
CA GLU A 8 -13.22 13.49 14.76
C GLU A 8 -13.93 14.25 13.64
N ILE A 9 -13.69 13.84 12.41
CA ILE A 9 -14.30 14.42 11.23
C ILE A 9 -14.66 13.34 10.21
N GLU A 10 -15.81 13.54 9.55
CA GLU A 10 -16.22 12.76 8.39
C GLU A 10 -16.44 13.70 7.19
N ILE A 11 -15.94 13.28 6.03
CA ILE A 11 -16.14 13.97 4.77
C ILE A 11 -16.94 13.04 3.85
N LYS A 12 -18.09 13.54 3.42
CA LYS A 12 -18.98 12.84 2.50
C LYS A 12 -19.12 13.63 1.21
N LEU A 13 -18.95 12.97 0.08
CA LEU A 13 -19.10 13.54 -1.25
C LEU A 13 -20.22 12.84 -2.00
N GLY A 14 -20.85 13.55 -2.94
CA GLY A 14 -21.90 12.96 -3.75
C GLY A 14 -22.59 13.95 -4.67
N TYR A 15 -23.47 13.41 -5.52
CA TYR A 15 -24.33 14.15 -6.42
C TYR A 15 -25.80 13.87 -6.06
N ASP A 16 -26.68 14.80 -6.37
CA ASP A 16 -28.15 14.64 -6.22
C ASP A 16 -28.58 14.15 -4.83
N GLN A 17 -27.95 14.70 -3.78
CA GLN A 17 -28.24 14.36 -2.36
C GLN A 17 -27.87 12.91 -1.97
N LYS A 18 -27.17 12.18 -2.81
CA LYS A 18 -26.58 10.88 -2.48
C LYS A 18 -25.12 11.10 -2.08
N TYR A 19 -24.83 10.94 -0.81
CA TYR A 19 -23.50 11.18 -0.25
C TYR A 19 -22.82 9.87 0.14
N THR A 20 -21.60 9.70 -0.31
CA THR A 20 -20.71 8.58 0.07
C THR A 20 -19.63 9.08 0.98
N LEU A 21 -19.31 8.34 2.03
CA LEU A 21 -18.19 8.63 2.92
C LEU A 21 -16.89 8.42 2.13
N VAL A 22 -16.08 9.48 2.02
CA VAL A 22 -14.78 9.42 1.33
C VAL A 22 -13.61 9.55 2.29
N PHE A 23 -13.85 10.10 3.49
CA PHE A 23 -12.81 10.21 4.50
C PHE A 23 -13.41 10.26 5.89
N GLN A 24 -12.81 9.50 6.81
CA GLN A 24 -13.05 9.57 8.25
C GLN A 24 -11.71 9.60 8.98
N GLY A 25 -11.57 10.50 9.96
CA GLY A 25 -10.33 10.65 10.67
C GLY A 25 -10.41 11.66 11.79
N VAL A 26 -9.27 12.25 12.13
CA VAL A 26 -9.12 13.27 13.17
C VAL A 26 -8.47 14.53 12.59
N ILE A 27 -8.83 15.68 13.16
CA ILE A 27 -8.21 16.95 12.82
C ILE A 27 -6.83 16.99 13.46
N LEU A 28 -5.80 17.13 12.63
CA LEU A 28 -4.41 17.23 13.08
C LEU A 28 -4.01 18.69 13.29
N LYS A 29 -4.42 19.56 12.36
CA LYS A 29 -3.99 20.94 12.38
C LYS A 29 -5.09 21.88 11.88
N HIS A 30 -5.22 23.00 12.54
CA HIS A 30 -6.07 24.11 12.17
C HIS A 30 -5.22 25.35 11.94
N SER A 31 -5.32 25.91 10.76
CA SER A 31 -4.56 27.11 10.34
C SER A 31 -5.49 28.19 9.83
N ILE A 32 -5.20 29.44 10.16
CA ILE A 32 -5.90 30.60 9.61
C ILE A 32 -4.89 31.48 8.87
N SER A 33 -5.27 31.93 7.69
CA SER A 33 -4.50 32.89 6.89
C SER A 33 -5.39 34.07 6.53
N VAL A 34 -4.94 35.27 6.83
CA VAL A 34 -5.62 36.50 6.46
C VAL A 34 -4.72 37.28 5.49
N LYS A 35 -5.25 37.57 4.30
CA LYS A 35 -4.54 38.37 3.28
C LYS A 35 -5.33 39.63 3.00
N GLU A 36 -4.68 40.79 3.12
CA GLU A 36 -5.26 42.07 2.65
C GLU A 36 -5.19 42.11 1.12
N GLY A 37 -6.32 42.42 0.50
CA GLY A 37 -6.40 42.57 -0.95
C GLY A 37 -5.90 43.96 -1.39
N TYR A 38 -4.84 44.02 -2.18
CA TYR A 38 -4.21 45.23 -2.67
C TYR A 38 -5.11 46.10 -3.59
N GLN A 39 -6.22 45.56 -4.09
CA GLN A 39 -7.15 46.25 -5.02
C GLN A 39 -8.63 46.25 -4.60
N SER A 40 -8.97 45.58 -3.54
CA SER A 40 -10.30 45.62 -2.97
C SER A 40 -10.17 45.66 -1.46
N ASN A 41 -10.75 46.62 -0.78
CA ASN A 41 -10.78 46.78 0.68
C ASN A 41 -11.47 45.55 1.41
N LYS A 42 -11.38 44.35 0.88
CA LYS A 42 -11.91 43.12 1.47
C LYS A 42 -10.75 42.22 1.85
N ALA A 43 -10.50 42.11 3.13
CA ALA A 43 -9.65 41.07 3.68
C ALA A 43 -10.22 39.70 3.31
N ARG A 44 -9.38 38.84 2.73
CA ARG A 44 -9.72 37.43 2.50
C ARG A 44 -9.13 36.59 3.63
N SER A 45 -10.00 35.99 4.45
CA SER A 45 -9.59 35.01 5.43
C SER A 45 -9.82 33.64 4.88
N GLN A 46 -8.84 32.76 5.07
CA GLN A 46 -8.90 31.35 4.70
C GLN A 46 -8.61 30.51 5.93
N VAL A 47 -9.46 29.53 6.18
CA VAL A 47 -9.24 28.50 7.20
C VAL A 47 -8.81 27.24 6.48
N VAL A 48 -7.72 26.63 6.92
CA VAL A 48 -7.21 25.37 6.41
C VAL A 48 -7.20 24.35 7.56
N ILE A 49 -7.83 23.23 7.35
CA ILE A 49 -7.90 22.14 8.30
C ILE A 49 -7.22 20.92 7.68
N GLU A 50 -6.18 20.44 8.35
CA GLU A 50 -5.48 19.24 7.96
C GLU A 50 -6.01 18.07 8.80
N CYS A 51 -6.52 17.05 8.13
CA CYS A 51 -7.10 15.88 8.76
C CYS A 51 -6.30 14.63 8.35
N VAL A 52 -6.22 13.68 9.26
CA VAL A 52 -5.55 12.41 9.05
C VAL A 52 -6.37 11.26 9.62
N ASP A 53 -6.18 10.07 9.09
CA ASP A 53 -6.77 8.85 9.64
C ASP A 53 -6.23 8.56 11.05
N LYS A 54 -7.01 7.90 11.90
CA LYS A 54 -6.61 7.51 13.26
C LYS A 54 -5.36 6.62 13.29
N ALA A 55 -4.99 5.98 12.21
CA ALA A 55 -3.73 5.24 12.11
C ALA A 55 -2.49 6.09 12.41
N VAL A 56 -2.58 7.43 12.36
CA VAL A 56 -1.51 8.33 12.80
C VAL A 56 -1.08 8.07 14.24
N MET A 57 -1.98 7.56 15.11
CA MET A 57 -1.66 7.22 16.49
C MET A 57 -0.59 6.13 16.59
N LEU A 58 -0.53 5.21 15.63
CA LEU A 58 0.51 4.18 15.55
C LEU A 58 1.91 4.75 15.28
N LYS A 59 2.00 5.92 14.61
CA LYS A 59 3.28 6.63 14.41
C LYS A 59 3.81 7.26 15.69
N ASN A 60 2.92 7.57 16.62
CA ASN A 60 3.27 8.18 17.89
C ASN A 60 3.45 7.15 19.02
N SER A 61 3.25 5.86 18.73
CA SER A 61 3.40 4.76 19.67
C SER A 61 4.77 4.10 19.50
N PHE A 62 5.61 4.19 20.51
CA PHE A 62 6.95 3.58 20.56
C PHE A 62 7.01 2.60 21.74
N THR A 63 6.60 1.37 21.50
CA THR A 63 6.65 0.33 22.52
C THR A 63 7.78 -0.65 22.22
N ASN A 64 8.65 -0.91 23.21
CA ASN A 64 9.65 -1.96 23.10
C ASN A 64 9.04 -3.27 23.64
N THR A 65 8.96 -4.28 22.79
CA THR A 65 8.29 -5.56 23.11
C THR A 65 9.07 -6.72 22.49
N ILE A 66 9.08 -7.85 23.17
CA ILE A 66 9.57 -9.10 22.61
C ILE A 66 8.36 -10.01 22.41
N TYR A 67 8.08 -10.33 21.17
CA TYR A 67 7.05 -11.29 20.78
C TYR A 67 7.65 -12.69 20.82
N LYS A 68 6.90 -13.66 21.35
CA LYS A 68 7.29 -15.07 21.43
C LYS A 68 6.15 -15.93 20.88
N GLU A 69 6.50 -16.89 20.05
CA GLU A 69 5.55 -17.84 19.46
C GLU A 69 4.35 -17.09 18.85
N LYS A 70 4.66 -16.13 17.96
CA LYS A 70 3.66 -15.28 17.27
C LYS A 70 3.92 -15.21 15.78
N THR A 71 2.84 -15.24 15.01
CA THR A 71 2.88 -14.91 13.59
C THR A 71 2.83 -13.40 13.38
N ASP A 72 3.29 -12.92 12.22
CA ASP A 72 3.24 -11.50 11.87
C ASP A 72 1.81 -10.95 11.88
N SER A 73 0.84 -11.71 11.41
CA SER A 73 -0.58 -11.31 11.43
C SER A 73 -1.10 -11.11 12.86
N GLN A 74 -0.70 -11.94 13.82
CA GLN A 74 -1.06 -11.78 15.23
C GLN A 74 -0.40 -10.53 15.84
N ILE A 75 0.85 -10.28 15.50
CA ILE A 75 1.60 -9.10 15.97
C ILE A 75 0.96 -7.83 15.44
N ILE A 76 0.68 -7.76 14.15
CA ILE A 76 0.03 -6.60 13.53
C ILE A 76 -1.33 -6.36 14.15
N SER A 77 -2.13 -7.42 14.33
CA SER A 77 -3.44 -7.32 14.98
C SER A 77 -3.34 -6.75 16.40
N ASN A 78 -2.38 -7.22 17.18
CA ASN A 78 -2.16 -6.72 18.54
C ASN A 78 -1.83 -5.22 18.56
N LEU A 79 -0.97 -4.75 17.64
CA LEU A 79 -0.58 -3.34 17.57
C LEU A 79 -1.78 -2.45 17.18
N VAL A 80 -2.54 -2.84 16.17
CA VAL A 80 -3.71 -2.06 15.72
C VAL A 80 -4.78 -1.99 16.81
N ASN A 81 -5.05 -3.09 17.50
CA ASN A 81 -6.08 -3.17 18.55
C ASN A 81 -5.77 -2.32 19.80
N GLN A 82 -4.55 -1.83 19.97
CA GLN A 82 -4.20 -0.91 21.04
C GLN A 82 -4.74 0.51 20.81
N VAL A 83 -5.07 0.85 19.57
CA VAL A 83 -5.60 2.18 19.21
C VAL A 83 -7.13 2.15 19.23
N SER A 84 -7.73 2.87 20.16
CA SER A 84 -9.19 2.97 20.28
C SER A 84 -9.81 3.60 19.03
N GLY A 85 -10.86 2.96 18.49
CA GLY A 85 -11.57 3.43 17.31
C GLY A 85 -10.88 3.15 15.98
N LEU A 86 -9.78 2.38 15.98
CA LEU A 86 -9.17 1.82 14.81
C LEU A 86 -9.61 0.35 14.66
N SER A 87 -9.96 -0.07 13.48
CA SER A 87 -10.33 -1.45 13.16
C SER A 87 -9.34 -2.08 12.20
N SER A 88 -9.31 -3.41 12.14
CA SER A 88 -8.40 -4.11 11.23
C SER A 88 -9.03 -5.32 10.55
N THR A 89 -8.56 -5.61 9.35
CA THR A 89 -8.73 -6.89 8.66
C THR A 89 -7.35 -7.33 8.18
N ILE A 90 -6.83 -8.42 8.75
CA ILE A 90 -5.46 -8.85 8.54
C ILE A 90 -5.45 -10.27 8.02
N GLU A 91 -4.85 -10.47 6.87
CA GLU A 91 -4.65 -11.79 6.29
C GLU A 91 -3.68 -12.61 7.15
N THR A 92 -4.00 -13.87 7.36
CA THR A 92 -3.22 -14.77 8.21
C THR A 92 -1.87 -15.07 7.58
N THR A 93 -0.81 -14.92 8.36
CA THR A 93 0.55 -15.33 7.99
C THR A 93 0.89 -16.68 8.61
N THR A 94 1.71 -17.46 7.94
CA THR A 94 1.97 -18.87 8.31
C THR A 94 3.20 -19.07 9.16
N TYR A 95 4.23 -18.21 8.98
CA TYR A 95 5.47 -18.35 9.74
C TYR A 95 5.30 -17.85 11.17
N GLU A 96 5.66 -18.69 12.14
CA GLU A 96 5.62 -18.38 13.57
C GLU A 96 7.04 -18.11 14.08
N HIS A 97 7.26 -16.90 14.58
CA HIS A 97 8.55 -16.51 15.15
C HIS A 97 8.71 -17.06 16.58
N THR A 98 9.76 -17.81 16.85
CA THR A 98 10.11 -18.24 18.20
C THR A 98 10.34 -17.04 19.12
N VAL A 99 11.11 -16.06 18.64
CA VAL A 99 11.39 -14.79 19.33
C VAL A 99 11.57 -13.71 18.30
N LEU A 100 10.79 -12.62 18.41
CA LEU A 100 10.90 -11.48 17.52
C LEU A 100 10.89 -10.18 18.34
N PRO A 101 12.01 -9.44 18.42
CA PRO A 101 12.06 -8.17 19.12
C PRO A 101 11.52 -7.03 18.27
N LYS A 102 10.69 -6.17 18.87
CA LYS A 102 10.37 -4.84 18.39
C LYS A 102 11.09 -3.84 19.28
N TYR A 103 12.07 -3.13 18.75
CA TYR A 103 12.91 -2.24 19.53
C TYR A 103 13.17 -0.91 18.81
N ASN A 104 12.88 0.19 19.48
CA ASN A 104 13.15 1.57 19.02
C ASN A 104 12.56 1.91 17.63
N VAL A 105 11.38 1.38 17.34
CA VAL A 105 10.62 1.62 16.11
C VAL A 105 9.17 1.92 16.48
N ASP A 106 8.54 2.86 15.76
CA ASP A 106 7.12 3.14 15.94
C ASP A 106 6.25 1.98 15.42
N ASP A 107 5.04 1.88 15.95
CA ASP A 107 4.15 0.75 15.64
C ASP A 107 3.75 0.72 14.17
N TRP A 108 3.55 1.88 13.53
CA TRP A 108 3.21 1.97 12.13
C TRP A 108 4.33 1.46 11.22
N SER A 109 5.56 1.93 11.44
CA SER A 109 6.73 1.48 10.68
C SER A 109 6.97 -0.02 10.84
N TYR A 110 6.76 -0.54 12.06
CA TYR A 110 6.88 -1.97 12.32
C TYR A 110 5.81 -2.78 11.59
N ILE A 111 4.54 -2.32 11.58
CA ILE A 111 3.46 -2.95 10.81
C ILE A 111 3.81 -3.01 9.31
N LEU A 112 4.30 -1.90 8.75
CA LEU A 112 4.70 -1.85 7.34
C LEU A 112 5.85 -2.83 7.04
N GLU A 113 6.84 -2.91 7.92
CA GLU A 113 7.96 -3.82 7.80
C GLU A 113 7.49 -5.29 7.81
N ARG A 114 6.66 -5.67 8.80
CA ARG A 114 6.16 -7.05 8.93
C ARG A 114 5.23 -7.44 7.78
N ALA A 115 4.38 -6.53 7.32
CA ALA A 115 3.54 -6.77 6.15
C ALA A 115 4.40 -6.97 4.88
N LYS A 116 5.38 -6.10 4.66
CA LYS A 116 6.32 -6.21 3.54
C LYS A 116 7.10 -7.52 3.58
N TYR A 117 7.49 -7.97 4.75
CA TYR A 117 8.18 -9.24 4.95
C TYR A 117 7.39 -10.43 4.41
N ASN A 118 6.07 -10.39 4.52
CA ASN A 118 5.15 -11.41 4.01
C ASN A 118 4.59 -11.12 2.60
N GLY A 119 5.06 -10.06 1.93
CA GLY A 119 4.53 -9.66 0.62
C GLY A 119 3.08 -9.17 0.65
N LEU A 120 2.65 -8.63 1.80
CA LEU A 120 1.31 -8.08 2.00
C LEU A 120 1.31 -6.56 1.82
N LEU A 121 0.20 -6.02 1.34
CA LEU A 121 -0.05 -4.59 1.26
C LEU A 121 -0.77 -4.13 2.52
N VAL A 122 -0.42 -2.93 2.99
CA VAL A 122 -1.13 -2.24 4.08
C VAL A 122 -1.93 -1.11 3.48
N LEU A 123 -3.24 -1.19 3.62
CA LEU A 123 -4.20 -0.20 3.17
C LEU A 123 -4.83 0.44 4.40
N ASN A 124 -4.93 1.75 4.37
CA ASN A 124 -5.54 2.51 5.45
C ASN A 124 -6.62 3.43 4.89
N SER A 125 -7.86 3.24 5.30
CA SER A 125 -9.02 4.01 4.88
C SER A 125 -10.07 4.03 5.97
N ASN A 126 -10.59 5.22 6.27
CA ASN A 126 -11.74 5.40 7.16
C ASN A 126 -11.59 4.73 8.54
N ASN A 127 -10.43 4.91 9.18
CA ASN A 127 -10.06 4.32 10.46
C ASN A 127 -10.04 2.78 10.45
N LYS A 128 -9.78 2.20 9.29
CA LYS A 128 -9.61 0.76 9.12
C LYS A 128 -8.31 0.44 8.43
N ILE A 129 -7.50 -0.42 9.04
CA ILE A 129 -6.29 -0.98 8.46
C ILE A 129 -6.61 -2.35 7.85
N THR A 130 -6.34 -2.51 6.58
CA THR A 130 -6.45 -3.80 5.88
C THR A 130 -5.06 -4.25 5.46
N VAL A 131 -4.65 -5.43 5.89
CA VAL A 131 -3.39 -6.07 5.50
C VAL A 131 -3.71 -7.32 4.71
N LYS A 132 -3.34 -7.36 3.44
CA LYS A 132 -3.76 -8.44 2.53
C LYS A 132 -2.82 -8.64 1.35
N ASN A 133 -2.95 -9.79 0.69
CA ASN A 133 -2.34 -10.00 -0.61
C ASN A 133 -2.97 -9.10 -1.68
N PRO A 134 -2.17 -8.50 -2.57
CA PRO A 134 -2.70 -7.84 -3.75
C PRO A 134 -3.29 -8.90 -4.70
N THR A 135 -4.57 -8.79 -5.03
CA THR A 135 -5.26 -9.70 -5.95
C THR A 135 -5.81 -8.92 -7.12
N ILE A 136 -5.41 -9.26 -8.34
CA ILE A 136 -5.82 -8.56 -9.57
C ILE A 136 -6.45 -9.54 -10.57
N SER A 137 -5.93 -10.76 -10.66
CA SER A 137 -6.24 -11.71 -11.73
C SER A 137 -7.69 -12.19 -11.75
N GLU A 138 -8.31 -12.32 -10.59
CA GLU A 138 -9.67 -12.89 -10.42
C GLU A 138 -10.71 -11.85 -10.00
N VAL A 139 -10.34 -10.57 -9.96
CA VAL A 139 -11.22 -9.49 -9.52
C VAL A 139 -11.88 -8.81 -10.71
N SER A 140 -13.19 -8.70 -10.70
CA SER A 140 -13.94 -7.89 -11.67
C SER A 140 -13.61 -6.41 -11.49
N PRO A 141 -13.29 -5.67 -12.58
CA PRO A 141 -13.01 -4.24 -12.47
C PRO A 141 -14.21 -3.47 -11.93
N ALA A 142 -13.96 -2.57 -10.97
CA ALA A 142 -14.97 -1.65 -10.47
C ALA A 142 -15.47 -0.69 -11.57
N VAL A 143 -14.55 -0.28 -12.45
CA VAL A 143 -14.86 0.59 -13.58
C VAL A 143 -13.89 0.32 -14.74
N THR A 144 -14.35 0.58 -15.97
CA THR A 144 -13.49 0.60 -17.15
C THR A 144 -13.26 2.05 -17.56
N LEU A 145 -12.00 2.47 -17.58
CA LEU A 145 -11.59 3.79 -18.04
C LEU A 145 -11.18 3.72 -19.51
N LEU A 146 -11.85 4.52 -20.33
CA LEU A 146 -11.59 4.63 -21.76
C LEU A 146 -10.78 5.89 -22.05
N ASN A 147 -9.74 5.77 -22.86
CA ASN A 147 -9.02 6.93 -23.36
C ASN A 147 -9.96 7.81 -24.20
N GLY A 148 -10.02 9.11 -23.89
CA GLY A 148 -10.89 10.07 -24.55
C GLY A 148 -12.34 10.11 -24.04
N ALA A 149 -12.74 9.24 -23.12
CA ALA A 149 -14.06 9.24 -22.50
C ALA A 149 -13.99 9.62 -21.02
N GLY A 150 -13.89 10.92 -20.73
CA GLY A 150 -13.84 11.44 -19.36
C GLY A 150 -12.44 11.38 -18.69
N THR A 151 -11.45 10.78 -19.32
CA THR A 151 -10.06 10.81 -18.86
C THR A 151 -9.46 12.19 -19.11
N LEU A 152 -8.98 12.84 -18.05
CA LEU A 152 -8.37 14.18 -18.09
C LEU A 152 -6.87 14.12 -18.32
N SER A 153 -6.20 13.14 -17.70
CA SER A 153 -4.78 12.87 -17.91
C SER A 153 -4.46 11.42 -17.61
N PHE A 154 -3.47 10.89 -18.30
CA PHE A 154 -2.91 9.55 -18.09
C PHE A 154 -1.38 9.62 -18.16
N GLU A 155 -0.74 9.06 -17.18
CA GLU A 155 0.70 8.91 -17.13
C GLU A 155 1.02 7.52 -16.62
N ALA A 156 1.85 6.77 -17.34
CA ALA A 156 2.24 5.44 -16.95
C ALA A 156 3.71 5.17 -17.28
N HIS A 157 4.35 4.42 -16.40
CA HIS A 157 5.75 4.06 -16.47
C HIS A 157 5.90 2.55 -16.47
N LEU A 158 6.72 2.05 -17.37
CA LEU A 158 7.18 0.68 -17.37
C LEU A 158 8.60 0.66 -16.81
N ASN A 159 8.78 0.02 -15.66
CA ASN A 159 10.07 -0.05 -14.99
C ASN A 159 10.74 -1.40 -15.28
N SER A 160 11.98 -1.35 -15.80
CA SER A 160 12.81 -2.53 -16.00
C SER A 160 13.84 -2.75 -14.87
N ILE A 161 13.99 -1.79 -13.97
CA ILE A 161 14.90 -1.90 -12.83
C ILE A 161 14.31 -2.87 -11.81
N ASN A 162 15.13 -3.76 -11.27
CA ASN A 162 14.73 -4.78 -10.29
C ASN A 162 13.66 -5.77 -10.80
N GLN A 163 13.62 -6.02 -12.12
CA GLN A 163 12.71 -6.99 -12.73
C GLN A 163 13.47 -8.28 -13.09
N PHE A 164 13.96 -8.97 -12.07
CA PHE A 164 14.69 -10.22 -12.20
C PHE A 164 13.76 -11.38 -12.61
N ASP A 165 14.25 -12.35 -13.34
CA ASP A 165 13.51 -13.57 -13.65
C ASP A 165 13.35 -14.42 -12.38
N SER A 166 14.41 -14.52 -11.57
CA SER A 166 14.39 -15.19 -10.27
C SER A 166 15.13 -14.40 -9.21
N ILE A 167 14.66 -14.49 -7.98
CA ILE A 167 15.33 -13.96 -6.79
C ILE A 167 15.64 -15.15 -5.90
N ASN A 168 16.92 -15.42 -5.70
CA ASN A 168 17.44 -16.48 -4.86
C ASN A 168 17.96 -15.89 -3.55
N LEU A 169 17.36 -16.28 -2.44
CA LEU A 169 17.83 -15.90 -1.11
C LEU A 169 18.67 -17.02 -0.53
N GLN A 170 19.77 -16.64 0.09
CA GLN A 170 20.67 -17.54 0.79
C GLN A 170 20.83 -17.08 2.23
N SER A 171 20.88 -18.03 3.14
CA SER A 171 21.17 -17.84 4.56
C SER A 171 22.04 -19.00 5.03
N ARG A 172 22.83 -18.77 6.08
CA ARG A 172 23.66 -19.80 6.70
C ARG A 172 23.17 -20.07 8.10
N ASP A 173 22.97 -21.34 8.43
CA ASP A 173 22.80 -21.78 9.81
C ASP A 173 24.16 -21.90 10.45
N SER A 174 24.51 -20.95 11.28
CA SER A 174 25.81 -20.90 11.97
C SER A 174 25.98 -21.99 13.02
N PHE A 175 24.89 -22.58 13.48
CA PHE A 175 24.95 -23.64 14.50
C PHE A 175 25.24 -25.01 13.88
N ASN A 176 24.60 -25.32 12.74
CA ASN A 176 24.76 -26.57 12.03
C ASN A 176 25.79 -26.50 10.89
N ASP A 177 26.32 -25.30 10.59
CA ASP A 177 27.23 -25.02 9.47
C ASP A 177 26.65 -25.42 8.11
N GLU A 178 25.35 -25.18 7.91
CA GLU A 178 24.61 -25.48 6.69
C GLU A 178 24.19 -24.20 5.94
N ASP A 179 24.28 -24.26 4.61
CA ASP A 179 23.81 -23.18 3.77
C ASP A 179 22.38 -23.50 3.26
N PHE A 180 21.48 -22.56 3.44
CA PHE A 180 20.11 -22.65 2.92
C PHE A 180 19.92 -21.70 1.74
N SER A 181 19.16 -22.13 0.75
CA SER A 181 18.75 -21.27 -0.35
C SER A 181 17.28 -21.49 -0.72
N LYS A 182 16.59 -20.41 -1.07
CA LYS A 182 15.19 -20.44 -1.55
C LYS A 182 14.98 -19.44 -2.67
N ILE A 183 14.33 -19.90 -3.73
CA ILE A 183 13.92 -19.07 -4.86
C ILE A 183 12.49 -18.63 -4.66
N GLY A 184 12.21 -17.35 -4.88
CA GLY A 184 10.87 -16.79 -4.82
C GLY A 184 9.98 -17.31 -5.95
N SER A 185 8.73 -17.63 -5.61
CA SER A 185 7.70 -18.08 -6.56
C SER A 185 7.11 -16.91 -7.33
N GLU A 186 6.76 -17.13 -8.60
CA GLU A 186 5.97 -16.16 -9.36
C GLU A 186 4.55 -16.06 -8.76
N PRO A 187 4.08 -14.85 -8.47
CA PRO A 187 2.77 -14.63 -7.87
C PRO A 187 1.68 -14.74 -8.94
N ASN A 188 0.82 -15.76 -8.85
CA ASN A 188 -0.28 -15.97 -9.82
C ASN A 188 -1.41 -14.95 -9.66
N GLU A 189 -1.63 -14.47 -8.45
CA GLU A 189 -2.73 -13.56 -8.07
C GLU A 189 -2.64 -12.17 -8.69
N ILE A 190 -1.48 -11.76 -9.20
CA ILE A 190 -1.27 -10.44 -9.83
C ILE A 190 -1.00 -10.52 -11.34
N VAL A 191 -1.06 -11.73 -11.93
CA VAL A 191 -0.81 -11.91 -13.37
C VAL A 191 -1.99 -11.41 -14.19
N THR A 192 -1.76 -10.42 -15.05
CA THR A 192 -2.72 -9.87 -16.00
C THR A 192 -2.11 -9.78 -17.40
N ASN A 193 -2.92 -9.50 -18.41
CA ASN A 193 -2.41 -9.27 -19.79
C ASN A 193 -1.41 -8.11 -19.81
N LEU A 194 -1.71 -7.02 -19.11
CA LEU A 194 -0.81 -5.88 -18.94
C LEU A 194 0.52 -6.33 -18.31
N PHE A 195 0.46 -7.12 -17.26
CA PHE A 195 1.61 -7.64 -16.55
C PHE A 195 2.51 -8.50 -17.46
N ASN A 196 1.92 -9.42 -18.25
CA ASN A 196 2.64 -10.27 -19.19
C ASN A 196 3.32 -9.46 -20.30
N THR A 197 2.66 -8.41 -20.81
CA THR A 197 3.23 -7.52 -21.81
C THR A 197 4.39 -6.74 -21.24
N ALA A 198 4.27 -6.23 -20.02
CA ALA A 198 5.33 -5.54 -19.30
C ALA A 198 6.54 -6.47 -19.04
N LYS A 199 6.31 -7.74 -18.67
CA LYS A 199 7.36 -8.75 -18.49
C LYS A 199 8.23 -8.90 -19.74
N LYS A 200 7.63 -9.04 -20.91
CA LYS A 200 8.35 -9.19 -22.17
C LYS A 200 9.28 -8.01 -22.52
N VAL A 201 8.95 -6.83 -22.03
CA VAL A 201 9.71 -5.60 -22.30
C VAL A 201 10.76 -5.36 -21.24
N SER A 202 10.45 -5.58 -19.96
CA SER A 202 11.34 -5.25 -18.84
C SER A 202 12.53 -6.19 -18.69
N VAL A 203 12.38 -7.48 -19.00
CA VAL A 203 13.43 -8.50 -18.82
C VAL A 203 14.66 -8.28 -19.72
N LYS A 204 14.57 -7.47 -20.76
CA LYS A 204 15.68 -7.22 -21.69
C LYS A 204 16.88 -6.48 -21.10
N SER A 205 16.68 -5.76 -20.00
CA SER A 205 17.72 -4.89 -19.41
C SER A 205 18.10 -5.29 -17.97
N SER A 206 17.46 -6.30 -17.40
CA SER A 206 17.78 -6.78 -16.05
C SER A 206 18.55 -8.09 -16.07
N PRO A 207 19.40 -8.37 -15.07
CA PRO A 207 19.97 -9.69 -14.86
C PRO A 207 18.86 -10.73 -14.73
N THR A 208 19.08 -11.92 -15.23
CA THR A 208 18.08 -13.00 -15.17
C THR A 208 17.90 -13.53 -13.76
N GLU A 209 18.95 -13.48 -12.95
CA GLU A 209 18.94 -13.99 -11.58
C GLU A 209 19.69 -13.04 -10.65
N VAL A 210 19.18 -12.92 -9.44
CA VAL A 210 19.83 -12.20 -8.34
C VAL A 210 19.93 -13.11 -7.13
N GLU A 211 21.12 -13.21 -6.58
CA GLU A 211 21.41 -13.86 -5.31
C GLU A 211 21.59 -12.82 -4.22
N ILE A 212 20.87 -12.99 -3.11
CA ILE A 212 20.94 -12.11 -1.94
C ILE A 212 21.29 -12.97 -0.73
N ASN A 213 22.44 -12.70 -0.13
CA ASN A 213 22.87 -13.33 1.10
C ASN A 213 22.33 -12.54 2.29
N LEU A 214 21.58 -13.21 3.16
CA LEU A 214 21.06 -12.62 4.39
C LEU A 214 22.01 -12.91 5.54
N PRO A 215 22.37 -11.89 6.35
CA PRO A 215 23.35 -12.03 7.41
C PRO A 215 22.80 -12.69 8.68
N GLN A 216 21.54 -13.08 8.69
CA GLN A 216 20.86 -13.67 9.84
C GLN A 216 20.67 -15.16 9.63
N ASP A 217 20.77 -15.92 10.71
CA ASP A 217 20.37 -17.33 10.74
C ASP A 217 18.85 -17.39 10.57
N MET A 218 18.40 -17.97 9.46
CA MET A 218 16.99 -18.11 9.14
C MET A 218 16.68 -19.56 8.75
N ASP A 219 15.53 -20.05 9.19
CA ASP A 219 15.08 -21.35 8.72
C ASP A 219 14.58 -21.31 7.26
N THR A 220 14.46 -22.48 6.66
CA THR A 220 14.10 -22.60 5.25
C THR A 220 12.69 -22.08 4.94
N ASN A 221 11.76 -22.10 5.91
CA ASN A 221 10.37 -21.64 5.73
C ASN A 221 10.33 -20.13 5.76
N GLU A 222 11.04 -19.53 6.71
CA GLU A 222 11.20 -18.07 6.82
C GLU A 222 11.85 -17.50 5.56
N LEU A 223 12.95 -18.12 5.12
CA LEU A 223 13.67 -17.73 3.91
C LEU A 223 12.76 -17.77 2.66
N LYS A 224 11.88 -18.78 2.57
CA LYS A 224 10.91 -18.91 1.49
C LYS A 224 9.87 -17.78 1.50
N VAL A 225 9.33 -17.43 2.64
CA VAL A 225 8.36 -16.31 2.79
C VAL A 225 8.95 -15.02 2.26
N ILE A 226 10.21 -14.71 2.62
CA ILE A 226 10.89 -13.49 2.18
C ILE A 226 11.16 -13.54 0.67
N ALA A 227 11.62 -14.66 0.14
CA ALA A 227 11.90 -14.82 -1.29
C ALA A 227 10.62 -14.60 -2.13
N ASP A 228 9.49 -15.17 -1.72
CA ASP A 228 8.19 -14.98 -2.35
C ASP A 228 7.74 -13.51 -2.27
N SER A 229 7.92 -12.88 -1.10
CA SER A 229 7.61 -11.47 -0.89
C SER A 229 8.39 -10.56 -1.83
N LEU A 230 9.72 -10.70 -1.88
CA LEU A 230 10.57 -9.89 -2.74
C LEU A 230 10.21 -10.06 -4.22
N THR A 231 9.94 -11.28 -4.64
CA THR A 231 9.50 -11.57 -6.01
C THR A 231 8.17 -10.87 -6.30
N LYS A 232 7.18 -10.99 -5.42
CA LYS A 232 5.88 -10.34 -5.55
C LYS A 232 6.01 -8.82 -5.62
N MET A 233 6.75 -8.20 -4.71
CA MET A 233 6.96 -6.76 -4.69
C MET A 233 7.70 -6.25 -5.95
N SER A 234 8.68 -6.99 -6.44
CA SER A 234 9.33 -6.71 -7.72
C SER A 234 8.29 -6.69 -8.88
N ARG A 235 7.39 -7.66 -8.91
CA ARG A 235 6.36 -7.74 -9.96
C ARG A 235 5.34 -6.60 -9.88
N LEU A 236 4.89 -6.21 -8.70
CA LEU A 236 3.98 -5.07 -8.51
C LEU A 236 4.56 -3.73 -8.97
N GLN A 237 5.86 -3.55 -8.87
CA GLN A 237 6.55 -2.32 -9.28
C GLN A 237 6.84 -2.24 -10.78
N ARG A 238 6.50 -3.27 -11.56
CA ARG A 238 6.82 -3.34 -13.00
C ARG A 238 6.12 -2.27 -13.82
N VAL A 239 4.87 -2.01 -13.51
CA VAL A 239 4.06 -0.96 -14.14
C VAL A 239 3.45 -0.11 -13.05
N SER A 240 3.61 1.20 -13.17
CA SER A 240 2.99 2.17 -12.29
C SER A 240 2.49 3.37 -13.10
N GLY A 241 1.53 4.10 -12.57
CA GLY A 241 1.01 5.26 -13.26
C GLY A 241 -0.02 6.03 -12.47
N LYS A 242 -0.51 7.09 -13.06
CA LYS A 242 -1.56 7.95 -12.52
C LYS A 242 -2.58 8.25 -13.62
N VAL A 243 -3.84 8.13 -13.28
CA VAL A 243 -4.94 8.54 -14.15
C VAL A 243 -5.81 9.56 -13.42
N LYS A 244 -6.12 10.66 -14.08
CA LYS A 244 -7.08 11.68 -13.61
C LYS A 244 -8.32 11.62 -14.49
N PHE A 245 -9.48 11.51 -13.87
CA PHE A 245 -10.78 11.43 -14.58
C PHE A 245 -11.87 12.16 -13.78
N LYS A 246 -13.01 12.42 -14.43
CA LYS A 246 -14.13 13.08 -13.79
C LYS A 246 -14.90 12.10 -12.91
N GLY A 247 -15.11 12.53 -11.65
CA GLY A 247 -16.04 12.11 -10.63
C GLY A 247 -16.65 10.71 -10.71
N VAL A 248 -15.85 9.66 -10.46
CA VAL A 248 -16.37 8.31 -10.22
C VAL A 248 -16.05 7.99 -8.76
N LEU A 249 -17.10 7.81 -7.95
CA LEU A 249 -16.96 7.48 -6.52
C LEU A 249 -16.87 5.98 -6.24
N GLU A 250 -17.01 5.16 -7.31
CA GLU A 250 -16.95 3.68 -7.21
C GLU A 250 -15.54 3.14 -7.16
N VAL A 251 -14.52 3.99 -7.39
CA VAL A 251 -13.10 3.60 -7.30
C VAL A 251 -12.57 3.98 -5.93
N ASP A 252 -12.17 2.97 -5.18
CA ASP A 252 -11.56 3.13 -3.85
C ASP A 252 -10.20 2.41 -3.81
N LEU A 253 -9.50 2.56 -2.71
CA LEU A 253 -8.30 1.75 -2.42
C LEU A 253 -8.61 0.27 -2.57
N ASP A 254 -7.68 -0.51 -3.11
CA ASP A 254 -7.83 -1.94 -3.34
C ASP A 254 -8.76 -2.32 -4.52
N SER A 255 -9.35 -1.35 -5.20
CA SER A 255 -10.15 -1.62 -6.40
C SER A 255 -9.26 -2.06 -7.56
N VAL A 256 -9.82 -2.87 -8.45
CA VAL A 256 -9.25 -3.13 -9.77
C VAL A 256 -9.98 -2.26 -10.78
N VAL A 257 -9.22 -1.60 -11.64
CA VAL A 257 -9.72 -0.75 -12.72
C VAL A 257 -9.22 -1.31 -14.04
N SER A 258 -10.09 -1.39 -15.05
CA SER A 258 -9.70 -1.77 -16.40
C SER A 258 -9.37 -0.54 -17.23
N LEU A 259 -8.20 -0.53 -17.84
CA LEU A 259 -7.74 0.51 -18.76
C LEU A 259 -7.93 0.03 -20.21
N SER A 260 -8.49 0.88 -21.07
CA SER A 260 -8.73 0.56 -22.47
C SER A 260 -8.46 1.76 -23.38
N GLY A 261 -7.79 1.53 -24.51
CA GLY A 261 -7.44 2.55 -25.49
C GLY A 261 -6.21 3.39 -25.16
N PHE A 262 -5.41 2.98 -24.15
CA PHE A 262 -4.12 3.61 -23.81
C PHE A 262 -2.95 2.95 -24.53
N GLY A 263 -3.23 1.96 -25.37
CA GLY A 263 -2.27 1.21 -26.15
C GLY A 263 -1.91 -0.14 -25.56
N ASN A 264 -1.50 -1.07 -26.44
CA ASN A 264 -1.28 -2.49 -26.10
C ASN A 264 -0.34 -2.77 -24.92
N ARG A 265 0.43 -1.78 -24.47
CA ARG A 265 1.36 -1.91 -23.33
C ARG A 265 0.73 -1.54 -22.00
N PHE A 266 -0.37 -0.77 -22.04
CA PHE A 266 -1.00 -0.20 -20.84
C PHE A 266 -2.48 -0.55 -20.72
N ASP A 267 -3.06 -1.20 -21.72
CA ASP A 267 -4.43 -1.72 -21.68
C ASP A 267 -4.48 -2.97 -20.79
N GLY A 268 -5.46 -3.04 -19.91
CA GLY A 268 -5.68 -4.17 -19.01
C GLY A 268 -6.07 -3.77 -17.60
N ASN A 269 -6.16 -4.74 -16.73
CA ASN A 269 -6.53 -4.53 -15.33
C ASN A 269 -5.34 -4.01 -14.53
N VAL A 270 -5.59 -2.97 -13.74
CA VAL A 270 -4.62 -2.35 -12.84
C VAL A 270 -5.18 -2.28 -11.42
N TYR A 271 -4.28 -2.38 -10.45
CA TYR A 271 -4.57 -2.27 -9.04
C TYR A 271 -4.51 -0.81 -8.57
N VAL A 272 -5.50 -0.37 -7.81
CA VAL A 272 -5.56 0.99 -7.27
C VAL A 272 -4.85 1.06 -5.92
N SER A 273 -3.64 1.60 -5.91
CA SER A 273 -2.83 1.79 -4.71
C SER A 273 -3.05 3.13 -4.01
N GLY A 274 -3.76 4.06 -4.63
CA GLY A 274 -4.04 5.36 -4.05
C GLY A 274 -5.17 6.07 -4.80
N VAL A 275 -6.02 6.78 -4.06
CA VAL A 275 -7.12 7.61 -4.59
C VAL A 275 -6.97 9.02 -4.01
N SER A 276 -7.18 10.03 -4.85
CA SER A 276 -7.20 11.43 -4.45
C SER A 276 -8.41 12.10 -5.06
N HIS A 277 -9.23 12.73 -4.23
CA HIS A 277 -10.38 13.53 -4.66
C HIS A 277 -10.03 15.02 -4.58
N GLU A 278 -10.23 15.71 -5.68
CA GLU A 278 -10.07 17.17 -5.79
C GLU A 278 -11.43 17.79 -6.13
N ILE A 279 -11.89 18.69 -5.27
CA ILE A 279 -13.17 19.39 -5.42
C ILE A 279 -12.88 20.87 -5.65
N GLN A 280 -13.46 21.43 -6.68
CA GLN A 280 -13.35 22.85 -7.04
C GLN A 280 -14.67 23.57 -6.88
#